data_db8d5846fd06035c403e4d8e9e85a95c
#
_entry.id   db8d5846fd06035c403e4d8e9e85a95c
#
_cell.length_a   1.000
_cell.length_b   1.000
_cell.length_c   1.000
_cell.angle_alpha   90.00
_cell.angle_beta   90.00
_cell.angle_gamma   90.00
#
_symmetry.space_group_name_H-M   'P 1'
#
loop_
_entity.id
_entity.type
_entity.pdbx_description
1 polymer ?
#
loop_
_entity_poly.entity_id
_entity_poly.type
_entity_poly.pdbx_seq_one_letter_code
_entity_poly.pdbx_strand_id
1 'polypeptide(L)'
;MAQPGSKKTVQPKTVEIVVSAGGTCSPDPAKVYSIDRIMWTGDVNDLHFPNINPFDDGKDKKFKPNFAYKVSKLEGKFKYNVITPTGSYDPDIEIEPPPQ
;
A
#
# COMPACT_ATOMS: atom_id res chain seq x y z
N MET A 1 9.40 25.67 20.78
CA MET A 1 9.30 24.95 20.75
C MET A 1 8.88 24.17 20.73
N ALA A 2 9.06 23.98 20.37
CA ALA A 2 8.61 23.11 20.23
C ALA A 2 8.31 22.62 20.89
N GLN A 3 8.11 22.28 20.95
CA GLN A 3 7.81 21.64 21.49
C GLN A 3 7.96 20.85 21.59
N PRO A 4 8.40 21.14 21.71
CA PRO A 4 8.77 19.90 21.73
C PRO A 4 8.25 18.95 22.38
N GLY A 5 8.82 18.58 22.93
CA GLY A 5 8.39 17.43 23.53
C GLY A 5 7.15 17.21 23.02
N SER A 6 6.88 17.95 22.45
CA SER A 6 5.68 17.80 21.86
C SER A 6 5.61 16.53 21.18
N LYS A 7 4.49 15.96 21.17
CA LYS A 7 4.24 14.80 20.45
C LYS A 7 4.54 15.01 19.02
N LYS A 8 5.21 14.07 18.46
CA LYS A 8 5.40 14.06 17.05
C LYS A 8 4.11 13.67 16.38
N THR A 9 3.65 14.51 15.51
CA THR A 9 2.51 14.16 14.68
C THR A 9 3.02 13.52 13.42
N VAL A 10 2.57 12.30 13.16
CA VAL A 10 2.97 11.58 11.96
C VAL A 10 2.18 12.12 10.80
N GLN A 11 2.88 12.57 9.77
CA GLN A 11 2.25 13.10 8.60
C GLN A 11 1.94 11.97 7.62
N PRO A 12 0.78 12.01 6.96
CA PRO A 12 0.52 11.06 5.89
C PRO A 12 1.57 11.16 4.80
N LYS A 13 1.95 10.00 4.27
CA LYS A 13 2.92 9.96 3.18
C LYS A 13 2.44 8.99 2.13
N THR A 14 3.06 9.03 0.98
CA THR A 14 2.79 8.06 -0.08
C THR A 14 3.93 7.05 -0.10
N VAL A 15 3.57 5.78 0.05
CA VAL A 15 4.53 4.69 -0.04
C VAL A 15 4.48 4.15 -1.46
N GLU A 16 5.61 4.21 -2.14
CA GLU A 16 5.69 3.72 -3.51
C GLU A 16 6.11 2.25 -3.49
N ILE A 17 5.33 1.41 -4.16
CA ILE A 17 5.68 0.01 -4.36
C ILE A 17 6.10 -0.15 -5.81
N VAL A 18 7.36 -0.46 -6.02
CA VAL A 18 7.91 -0.60 -7.36
C VAL A 18 7.80 -2.05 -7.78
N VAL A 19 7.16 -2.30 -8.92
CA VAL A 19 6.98 -3.64 -9.46
C VAL A 19 7.98 -3.82 -10.60
N SER A 20 8.89 -4.77 -10.47
CA SER A 20 9.87 -5.03 -11.50
C SER A 20 9.29 -5.91 -12.61
N ALA A 21 10.00 -6.00 -13.71
CA ALA A 21 9.57 -6.83 -14.84
C ALA A 21 9.44 -8.30 -14.43
N GLY A 22 10.25 -8.73 -13.45
CA GLY A 22 10.15 -10.10 -12.95
C GLY A 22 9.04 -10.31 -11.94
N GLY A 23 8.32 -9.28 -11.58
CA GLY A 23 7.20 -9.38 -10.65
C GLY A 23 7.57 -9.12 -9.20
N THR A 24 8.82 -8.84 -8.91
CA THR A 24 9.23 -8.52 -7.55
C THR A 24 8.68 -7.16 -7.17
N CYS A 25 8.07 -7.09 -6.00
CA CYS A 25 7.58 -5.83 -5.47
C CYS A 25 8.55 -5.33 -4.41
N SER A 26 8.81 -4.05 -4.39
CA SER A 26 9.71 -3.46 -3.41
C SER A 26 9.09 -2.18 -2.88
N PRO A 27 8.86 -2.08 -1.59
CA PRO A 27 9.09 -3.09 -0.54
C PRO A 27 8.03 -4.19 -0.53
N ASP A 28 8.40 -5.34 0.04
CA ASP A 28 7.49 -6.45 0.25
C ASP A 28 7.89 -7.17 1.54
N PRO A 29 7.08 -7.13 2.60
CA PRO A 29 5.80 -6.43 2.65
C PRO A 29 5.98 -4.92 2.68
N ALA A 30 5.01 -4.22 2.16
CA ALA A 30 4.98 -2.78 2.28
C ALA A 30 4.35 -2.44 3.63
N LYS A 31 5.07 -1.74 4.48
CA LYS A 31 4.57 -1.36 5.79
C LYS A 31 4.11 0.09 5.73
N VAL A 32 2.85 0.30 6.04
CA VAL A 32 2.26 1.64 5.97
C VAL A 32 1.45 1.91 7.22
N TYR A 33 1.21 3.17 7.49
CA TYR A 33 0.26 3.55 8.52
C TYR A 33 -1.12 3.73 7.91
N SER A 34 -2.13 3.61 8.75
CA SER A 34 -3.52 3.69 8.28
C SER A 34 -3.90 5.06 7.74
N ILE A 35 -3.01 6.04 7.85
CA ILE A 35 -3.24 7.37 7.31
C ILE A 35 -2.51 7.60 5.98
N ASP A 36 -1.75 6.62 5.53
CA ASP A 36 -0.89 6.78 4.35
C ASP A 36 -1.63 6.50 3.05
N ARG A 37 -0.91 6.73 1.96
CA ARG A 37 -1.35 6.34 0.62
C ARG A 37 -0.35 5.37 0.05
N ILE A 38 -0.80 4.54 -0.88
CA ILE A 38 0.06 3.58 -1.56
C ILE A 38 -0.07 3.82 -3.06
N MET A 39 1.07 3.79 -3.72
CA MET A 39 1.13 3.96 -5.17
C MET A 39 2.01 2.87 -5.76
N TRP A 40 1.50 2.18 -6.76
CA TRP A 40 2.27 1.16 -7.47
C TRP A 40 2.84 1.77 -8.74
N THR A 41 4.11 1.45 -9.02
CA THR A 41 4.79 1.92 -10.23
C THR A 41 5.51 0.75 -10.86
N GLY A 42 5.93 0.90 -12.11
CA GLY A 42 6.68 -0.11 -12.81
C GLY A 42 5.80 -0.99 -13.69
N ASP A 43 6.11 -2.28 -13.70
CA ASP A 43 5.50 -3.20 -14.67
C ASP A 43 4.25 -3.89 -14.14
N VAL A 44 3.34 -3.11 -13.56
CA VAL A 44 2.10 -3.65 -13.03
C VAL A 44 0.97 -3.46 -14.06
N ASN A 45 0.31 -4.57 -14.41
CA ASN A 45 -0.85 -4.52 -15.30
C ASN A 45 -2.14 -4.44 -14.51
N ASP A 46 -2.22 -5.16 -13.38
CA ASP A 46 -3.44 -5.20 -12.60
C ASP A 46 -3.11 -5.60 -11.17
N LEU A 47 -4.03 -5.29 -10.27
CA LEU A 47 -3.92 -5.64 -8.86
C LEU A 47 -5.25 -6.19 -8.39
N HIS A 48 -5.20 -7.23 -7.56
CA HIS A 48 -6.41 -7.86 -7.08
C HIS A 48 -6.26 -8.23 -5.61
N PHE A 49 -7.23 -7.83 -4.80
CA PHE A 49 -7.28 -8.18 -3.40
C PHE A 49 -8.34 -9.27 -3.21
N PRO A 50 -7.91 -10.53 -3.05
CA PRO A 50 -8.87 -11.64 -3.03
C PRO A 50 -9.77 -11.67 -1.82
N ASN A 51 -9.34 -11.07 -0.71
CA ASN A 51 -10.14 -11.07 0.51
C ASN A 51 -10.73 -9.70 0.76
N ILE A 52 -10.05 -8.91 1.57
CA ILE A 52 -10.52 -7.58 1.92
C ILE A 52 -9.61 -6.55 1.28
N ASN A 53 -10.22 -5.61 0.61
CA ASN A 53 -9.51 -4.48 0.03
C ASN A 53 -9.23 -3.47 1.15
N PRO A 54 -7.96 -3.13 1.42
CA PRO A 54 -7.64 -2.22 2.53
C PRO A 54 -7.84 -0.74 2.21
N PHE A 55 -8.45 -0.44 1.08
CA PHE A 55 -8.66 0.95 0.68
C PHE A 55 -10.09 1.37 0.97
N ASP A 56 -10.24 2.64 1.09
CA ASP A 56 -11.41 3.36 1.53
C ASP A 56 -12.74 2.64 1.60
N ASP A 57 -13.25 2.16 0.53
CA ASP A 57 -14.60 1.61 0.49
C ASP A 57 -14.65 0.10 0.63
N GLY A 58 -13.50 -0.55 0.74
CA GLY A 58 -13.46 -1.99 0.89
C GLY A 58 -14.04 -2.76 -0.28
N LYS A 59 -14.31 -2.11 -1.38
CA LYS A 59 -14.89 -2.75 -2.55
C LYS A 59 -13.82 -3.02 -3.58
N ASP A 60 -14.13 -3.87 -4.52
CA ASP A 60 -13.25 -4.12 -5.65
C ASP A 60 -13.06 -2.82 -6.42
N LYS A 61 -11.84 -2.53 -6.73
CA LYS A 61 -11.48 -1.39 -7.55
C LYS A 61 -10.53 -1.82 -8.61
N LYS A 62 -10.54 -1.08 -9.68
CA LYS A 62 -9.48 -1.22 -10.65
C LYS A 62 -8.35 -0.31 -10.24
N PHE A 63 -7.21 -0.91 -9.97
CA PHE A 63 -6.04 -0.17 -9.55
C PHE A 63 -5.20 0.21 -10.75
N LYS A 64 -4.70 1.43 -10.74
CA LYS A 64 -3.87 1.95 -11.82
C LYS A 64 -2.49 2.23 -11.29
N PRO A 65 -1.45 2.02 -12.09
CA PRO A 65 -0.11 2.46 -11.68
C PRO A 65 -0.04 3.97 -11.64
N ASN A 66 0.88 4.47 -10.85
CA ASN A 66 1.15 5.90 -10.75
C ASN A 66 0.00 6.72 -10.17
N PHE A 67 -0.85 6.07 -9.39
CA PHE A 67 -1.94 6.75 -8.70
C PHE A 67 -1.89 6.38 -7.21
N ALA A 68 -1.98 7.38 -6.35
CA ALA A 68 -1.88 7.18 -4.91
C ALA A 68 -3.26 6.88 -4.33
N TYR A 69 -3.42 5.68 -3.77
CA TYR A 69 -4.67 5.25 -3.17
C TYR A 69 -4.60 5.42 -1.67
N LYS A 70 -5.63 6.04 -1.11
CA LYS A 70 -5.68 6.27 0.33
C LYS A 70 -6.00 4.97 1.04
N VAL A 71 -5.16 4.63 2.03
CA VAL A 71 -5.40 3.47 2.87
C VAL A 71 -6.57 3.77 3.80
N SER A 72 -7.43 2.79 4.00
CA SER A 72 -8.53 2.95 4.94
C SER A 72 -8.01 2.74 6.36
N LYS A 73 -8.90 2.80 7.33
CA LYS A 73 -8.52 2.61 8.72
C LYS A 73 -8.37 1.16 9.11
N LEU A 74 -8.50 0.24 8.17
CA LEU A 74 -8.28 -1.17 8.46
C LEU A 74 -6.82 -1.41 8.76
N GLU A 75 -6.57 -2.23 9.79
CA GLU A 75 -5.22 -2.57 10.21
C GLU A 75 -5.02 -4.06 10.06
N GLY A 76 -3.77 -4.48 9.84
CA GLY A 76 -3.46 -5.86 9.68
C GLY A 76 -2.62 -6.12 8.44
N LYS A 77 -2.53 -7.39 8.10
CA LYS A 77 -1.77 -7.83 6.93
C LYS A 77 -2.74 -8.19 5.81
N PHE A 78 -2.48 -7.67 4.63
CA PHE A 78 -3.33 -7.88 3.47
C PHE A 78 -2.49 -8.45 2.35
N LYS A 79 -2.86 -9.62 1.88
CA LYS A 79 -2.21 -10.24 0.74
C LYS A 79 -2.94 -9.83 -0.52
N TYR A 80 -2.20 -9.58 -1.58
CA TYR A 80 -2.82 -9.20 -2.84
C TYR A 80 -2.07 -9.84 -3.99
N ASN A 81 -2.68 -9.80 -5.16
CA ASN A 81 -2.07 -10.34 -6.36
C ASN A 81 -1.66 -9.20 -7.27
N VAL A 82 -0.43 -9.26 -7.74
CA VAL A 82 0.07 -8.34 -8.74
C VAL A 82 0.18 -9.09 -10.05
N ILE A 83 -0.42 -8.53 -11.09
CA ILE A 83 -0.36 -9.14 -12.41
C ILE A 83 0.57 -8.30 -13.26
N THR A 84 1.60 -8.95 -13.78
CA THR A 84 2.61 -8.31 -14.63
C THR A 84 2.60 -8.99 -15.98
N PRO A 85 3.33 -8.45 -16.97
CA PRO A 85 3.40 -9.11 -18.28
C PRO A 85 3.97 -10.53 -18.22
N THR A 86 4.73 -10.86 -17.17
CA THR A 86 5.37 -12.19 -17.08
C THR A 86 4.68 -13.14 -16.12
N GLY A 87 3.63 -12.70 -15.41
CA GLY A 87 2.92 -13.59 -14.49
C GLY A 87 2.25 -12.85 -13.36
N SER A 88 1.81 -13.60 -12.35
CA SER A 88 1.18 -13.02 -11.18
C SER A 88 1.96 -13.42 -9.94
N TYR A 89 1.99 -12.50 -8.96
CA TYR A 89 2.75 -12.64 -7.72
C TYR A 89 1.88 -12.19 -6.56
N ASP A 90 2.21 -12.62 -5.34
CA ASP A 90 1.34 -12.38 -4.20
C ASP A 90 2.07 -11.70 -3.03
N PRO A 91 2.42 -10.43 -3.16
CA PRO A 91 3.03 -9.68 -2.05
C PRO A 91 2.03 -9.34 -0.96
N ASP A 92 2.54 -8.71 0.10
CA ASP A 92 1.74 -8.33 1.25
C ASP A 92 1.83 -6.83 1.53
N ILE A 93 0.79 -6.31 2.15
CA ILE A 93 0.79 -4.97 2.73
C ILE A 93 0.49 -5.12 4.21
N GLU A 94 1.26 -4.44 5.06
CA GLU A 94 1.00 -4.41 6.49
C GLU A 94 0.58 -3.01 6.88
N ILE A 95 -0.59 -2.88 7.45
CA ILE A 95 -1.14 -1.59 7.85
C ILE A 95 -1.16 -1.54 9.37
N GLU A 96 -0.55 -0.50 9.92
CA GLU A 96 -0.43 -0.30 11.36
C GLU A 96 -1.04 1.02 11.75
N PRO A 97 -1.49 1.16 13.01
CA PRO A 97 -1.92 2.47 13.47
C PRO A 97 -0.72 3.41 13.49
N PRO A 98 -0.93 4.70 13.20
CA PRO A 98 0.17 5.63 13.25
C PRO A 98 0.67 5.78 14.69
N PRO A 99 1.97 6.01 14.88
CA PRO A 99 2.49 6.21 16.22
C PRO A 99 1.91 7.47 16.85
N GLN A 100 1.76 7.41 18.15
CA GLN A 100 1.18 8.51 18.91
C GLN A 100 2.28 9.45 19.41
#